data_39b68b8300581e708b010760ba842953
#
_entry.id   39b68b8300581e708b010760ba842953
#
_cell.length_a   1.000
_cell.length_b   1.000
_cell.length_c   1.000
_cell.angle_alpha   90.00
_cell.angle_beta   90.00
_cell.angle_gamma   90.00
#
_symmetry.space_group_name_H-M   'P 1'
#
loop_
_entity.id
_entity.type
_entity.pdbx_description
1 polymer ?
#
loop_
_entity_poly.entity_id
_entity_poly.type
_entity_poly.pdbx_seq_one_letter_code
_entity_poly.pdbx_strand_id
1 'polypeptide(L)'
;MKYLTVALALLAALVTTPAAAQALKTETVDGVGAKVWRITADRPSNIYDRTVNPVYFIYPTGAVSDPMSVVRNFGMERHIDAFMATVYVINPANGKSYLPTTDLEVFYKLEEKLRVINNLKLIGKGAGATFINNVLSLHAEAVSGILTIGGTVNKNLKPVVVPAYVAGRNKSVVDHYVRANHALEAGGGVWKNPLHQMERIFINGSPMSDAELFIDAWDKILSHNYRYNNYTTWYNGTDIRHTRPFELVSYVMFDKLHIQRNVVEENICGWGDFLWYEYIPEQLLNVAKGTVPLVVMLHGNTNDPRTQAETSGFIELAAEKYFMVVELEWQGSGKYASMGTDGIEQTVRHILEKYPMINPSRVFVTGLSAGGMNTTNLCIFKTNLFAAGASMAGGLIYDRFNTGSKSAIDEQIARYNGNMEIAYLICSGTNDGRFTDTATAEDGTTSKGWLVNAVETLAKLNGMEIGETCNPSLDPMFGMKVSDRRNVSTMDDLTMHEGTLYKGEKPLIKMIALEPYGHWNYKGAAREMWEFFSHFYRDSETKKLYYLK
;
A
#
# COMPACT_ATOMS: atom_id res chain seq x y z
N MET A 1 -30.84 -9.32 17.99
CA MET A 1 -31.19 -10.60 17.34
C MET A 1 -31.46 -10.52 15.83
N LYS A 2 -31.44 -9.33 15.19
CA LYS A 2 -31.62 -9.19 13.71
C LYS A 2 -30.32 -9.09 12.90
N TYR A 3 -29.18 -8.91 13.54
CA TYR A 3 -27.87 -8.76 12.86
C TYR A 3 -27.07 -10.07 12.74
N LEU A 4 -27.49 -11.12 13.46
CA LEU A 4 -26.87 -12.45 13.34
C LEU A 4 -27.31 -13.19 12.08
N THR A 5 -28.44 -12.80 11.49
CA THR A 5 -29.02 -13.46 10.32
C THR A 5 -28.41 -12.98 9.00
N VAL A 6 -27.82 -11.79 8.95
CA VAL A 6 -27.23 -11.23 7.72
C VAL A 6 -25.82 -11.76 7.49
N ALA A 7 -25.02 -11.94 8.55
CA ALA A 7 -23.69 -12.56 8.44
C ALA A 7 -23.77 -14.04 8.04
N LEU A 8 -24.78 -14.77 8.50
CA LEU A 8 -25.04 -16.15 8.04
C LEU A 8 -25.57 -16.21 6.60
N ALA A 9 -26.28 -15.19 6.13
CA ALA A 9 -26.83 -15.16 4.78
C ALA A 9 -25.74 -14.88 3.72
N LEU A 10 -24.71 -14.10 4.03
CA LEU A 10 -23.55 -13.91 3.14
C LEU A 10 -22.64 -15.16 3.10
N LEU A 11 -22.49 -15.88 4.21
CA LEU A 11 -21.88 -17.21 4.19
C LEU A 11 -22.76 -18.25 3.46
N ALA A 12 -24.08 -18.14 3.51
CA ALA A 12 -25.01 -19.04 2.84
C ALA A 12 -25.14 -18.78 1.33
N ALA A 13 -24.92 -17.55 0.85
CA ALA A 13 -24.89 -17.24 -0.58
C ALA A 13 -23.65 -17.82 -1.30
N LEU A 14 -22.59 -18.17 -0.56
CA LEU A 14 -21.46 -18.95 -1.07
C LEU A 14 -21.72 -20.48 -1.08
N VAL A 15 -22.88 -20.95 -0.62
CA VAL A 15 -23.20 -22.38 -0.47
C VAL A 15 -24.07 -22.94 -1.60
N THR A 16 -24.51 -22.15 -2.58
CA THR A 16 -25.52 -22.60 -3.57
C THR A 16 -25.01 -23.00 -4.94
N THR A 17 -23.71 -23.20 -5.12
CA THR A 17 -23.20 -24.11 -6.16
C THR A 17 -21.99 -24.85 -5.62
N PRO A 18 -21.87 -26.19 -5.80
CA PRO A 18 -20.59 -26.86 -5.59
C PRO A 18 -19.70 -26.51 -6.80
N ALA A 19 -19.11 -25.32 -6.78
CA ALA A 19 -17.93 -25.10 -7.59
C ALA A 19 -16.92 -26.16 -7.15
N ALA A 20 -16.53 -27.06 -8.05
CA ALA A 20 -15.47 -28.03 -7.80
C ALA A 20 -14.33 -27.27 -7.14
N ALA A 21 -13.92 -27.72 -5.95
CA ALA A 21 -12.80 -27.08 -5.25
C ALA A 21 -11.64 -27.01 -6.23
N GLN A 22 -11.21 -25.81 -6.56
CA GLN A 22 -10.15 -25.60 -7.53
C GLN A 22 -8.90 -26.30 -6.99
N ALA A 23 -8.17 -27.01 -7.82
CA ALA A 23 -7.01 -27.79 -7.36
C ALA A 23 -5.97 -26.86 -6.72
N LEU A 24 -5.41 -27.28 -5.61
CA LEU A 24 -4.28 -26.57 -4.98
C LEU A 24 -2.97 -27.17 -5.48
N LYS A 25 -2.02 -26.30 -5.79
CA LYS A 25 -0.66 -26.68 -6.17
C LYS A 25 0.23 -26.71 -4.95
N THR A 26 0.98 -27.81 -4.78
CA THR A 26 1.97 -27.96 -3.71
C THR A 26 3.37 -28.09 -4.32
N GLU A 27 4.30 -27.29 -3.86
CA GLU A 27 5.69 -27.27 -4.30
C GLU A 27 6.64 -27.35 -3.09
N THR A 28 7.78 -28.02 -3.23
CA THR A 28 8.85 -27.97 -2.23
C THR A 28 9.66 -26.67 -2.41
N VAL A 29 10.03 -26.06 -1.30
CA VAL A 29 10.87 -24.85 -1.28
C VAL A 29 12.31 -25.24 -0.93
N ASP A 30 13.19 -25.17 -1.91
CA ASP A 30 14.60 -25.54 -1.74
C ASP A 30 15.47 -24.39 -1.21
N GLY A 31 16.63 -24.74 -0.64
CA GLY A 31 17.68 -23.80 -0.25
C GLY A 31 17.43 -23.03 1.05
N VAL A 32 16.35 -23.34 1.80
CA VAL A 32 16.03 -22.65 3.06
C VAL A 32 16.58 -23.34 4.31
N GLY A 33 17.08 -24.57 4.21
CA GLY A 33 17.67 -25.28 5.34
C GLY A 33 16.68 -26.13 6.15
N ALA A 34 15.43 -26.20 5.74
CA ALA A 34 14.39 -27.04 6.31
C ALA A 34 13.52 -27.64 5.21
N LYS A 35 12.73 -28.67 5.54
CA LYS A 35 11.70 -29.16 4.63
C LYS A 35 10.50 -28.24 4.71
N VAL A 36 10.26 -27.51 3.63
CA VAL A 36 9.19 -26.52 3.52
C VAL A 36 8.40 -26.78 2.24
N TRP A 37 7.08 -26.65 2.32
CA TRP A 37 6.19 -26.70 1.16
C TRP A 37 5.45 -25.38 1.00
N ARG A 38 5.30 -24.97 -0.24
CA ARG A 38 4.48 -23.84 -0.66
C ARG A 38 3.19 -24.36 -1.31
N ILE A 39 2.05 -23.91 -0.82
CA ILE A 39 0.72 -24.27 -1.33
C ILE A 39 0.02 -23.00 -1.82
N THR A 40 -0.50 -23.06 -3.04
CA THR A 40 -1.21 -21.96 -3.71
C THR A 40 -2.42 -22.50 -4.47
N ALA A 41 -3.34 -21.63 -4.87
CA ALA A 41 -4.35 -21.99 -5.85
C ALA A 41 -3.66 -22.37 -7.19
N ASP A 42 -4.17 -23.43 -7.84
CA ASP A 42 -3.67 -23.89 -9.15
C ASP A 42 -4.35 -23.10 -10.27
N ARG A 43 -4.02 -21.83 -10.33
CA ARG A 43 -4.42 -20.94 -11.42
C ARG A 43 -3.31 -19.92 -11.69
N PRO A 44 -3.24 -19.34 -12.90
CA PRO A 44 -2.25 -18.34 -13.20
C PRO A 44 -2.31 -17.20 -12.16
N SER A 45 -1.18 -16.89 -11.52
CA SER A 45 -1.09 -15.69 -10.70
C SER A 45 -1.18 -14.48 -11.60
N ASN A 46 -2.17 -13.66 -11.41
CA ASN A 46 -2.22 -12.32 -11.99
C ASN A 46 -1.19 -11.44 -11.27
N ILE A 47 -0.62 -10.46 -11.97
CA ILE A 47 0.23 -9.42 -11.37
C ILE A 47 -0.50 -8.72 -10.21
N TYR A 48 -1.83 -8.63 -10.30
CA TYR A 48 -2.72 -8.02 -9.31
C TYR A 48 -2.85 -8.81 -7.99
N ASP A 49 -2.34 -10.04 -7.94
CA ASP A 49 -2.50 -10.93 -6.80
C ASP A 49 -1.31 -10.87 -5.82
N ARG A 50 -0.30 -10.01 -6.05
CA ARG A 50 1.01 -10.15 -5.40
C ARG A 50 1.20 -9.42 -4.10
N THR A 51 0.52 -8.32 -3.85
CA THR A 51 0.93 -7.37 -2.79
C THR A 51 0.03 -7.31 -1.58
N VAL A 52 -1.25 -7.61 -1.71
CA VAL A 52 -2.21 -7.62 -0.59
C VAL A 52 -2.69 -9.01 -0.22
N ASN A 53 -2.32 -10.03 -0.99
CA ASN A 53 -2.76 -11.40 -0.71
C ASN A 53 -2.07 -11.95 0.54
N PRO A 54 -2.80 -12.66 1.40
CA PRO A 54 -2.23 -13.20 2.63
C PRO A 54 -1.14 -14.23 2.34
N VAL A 55 -0.05 -14.14 3.06
CA VAL A 55 1.00 -15.15 3.10
C VAL A 55 1.04 -15.74 4.50
N TYR A 56 0.93 -17.05 4.62
CA TYR A 56 0.93 -17.74 5.89
C TYR A 56 2.19 -18.58 6.05
N PHE A 57 2.90 -18.41 7.15
CA PHE A 57 3.92 -19.34 7.61
C PHE A 57 3.32 -20.17 8.74
N ILE A 58 3.10 -21.46 8.48
CA ILE A 58 2.52 -22.39 9.44
C ILE A 58 3.60 -23.26 10.05
N TYR A 59 3.70 -23.24 11.37
CA TYR A 59 4.58 -24.02 12.20
C TYR A 59 3.76 -25.08 12.97
N PRO A 60 3.68 -26.34 12.47
CA PRO A 60 2.96 -27.42 13.14
C PRO A 60 3.55 -27.79 14.51
N THR A 61 2.86 -28.64 15.25
CA THR A 61 3.37 -29.17 16.54
C THR A 61 4.70 -29.91 16.40
N GLY A 62 4.98 -30.51 15.24
CA GLY A 62 6.20 -31.21 14.89
C GLY A 62 6.31 -31.41 13.40
N ALA A 63 7.29 -32.19 12.95
CA ALA A 63 7.47 -32.48 11.54
C ALA A 63 6.26 -33.25 10.96
N VAL A 64 5.78 -32.78 9.81
CA VAL A 64 4.70 -33.42 9.04
C VAL A 64 5.25 -33.99 7.73
N SER A 65 4.61 -35.04 7.21
CA SER A 65 4.95 -35.63 5.90
C SER A 65 4.00 -35.19 4.80
N ASP A 66 2.74 -34.88 5.14
CA ASP A 66 1.71 -34.38 4.24
C ASP A 66 1.32 -32.94 4.62
N PRO A 67 1.78 -31.92 3.86
CA PRO A 67 1.45 -30.52 4.14
C PRO A 67 -0.04 -30.23 3.90
N MET A 68 -0.70 -30.97 3.00
CA MET A 68 -2.13 -30.79 2.75
C MET A 68 -2.99 -31.21 3.93
N SER A 69 -2.52 -32.12 4.79
CA SER A 69 -3.21 -32.44 6.04
C SER A 69 -3.28 -31.22 6.97
N VAL A 70 -2.24 -30.40 7.00
CA VAL A 70 -2.21 -29.15 7.79
C VAL A 70 -3.22 -28.15 7.24
N VAL A 71 -3.22 -27.95 5.91
CA VAL A 71 -4.16 -27.04 5.23
C VAL A 71 -5.61 -27.46 5.48
N ARG A 72 -5.91 -28.78 5.34
CA ARG A 72 -7.26 -29.33 5.62
C ARG A 72 -7.68 -29.17 7.08
N ASN A 73 -6.78 -29.43 8.00
CA ASN A 73 -7.07 -29.31 9.44
C ASN A 73 -7.43 -27.87 9.83
N PHE A 74 -6.82 -26.87 9.20
CA PHE A 74 -7.16 -25.46 9.37
C PHE A 74 -8.32 -25.00 8.47
N GLY A 75 -8.88 -25.87 7.62
CA GLY A 75 -9.98 -25.49 6.69
C GLY A 75 -9.59 -24.42 5.67
N MET A 76 -8.30 -24.30 5.32
CA MET A 76 -7.78 -23.20 4.51
C MET A 76 -7.94 -23.42 3.00
N GLU A 77 -8.42 -24.56 2.52
CA GLU A 77 -8.49 -24.85 1.08
C GLU A 77 -9.30 -23.80 0.32
N ARG A 78 -10.51 -23.49 0.78
CA ARG A 78 -11.35 -22.44 0.19
C ARG A 78 -10.76 -21.04 0.40
N HIS A 79 -10.12 -20.81 1.53
CA HIS A 79 -9.48 -19.54 1.85
C HIS A 79 -8.31 -19.25 0.91
N ILE A 80 -7.46 -20.26 0.60
CA ILE A 80 -6.35 -20.12 -0.34
C ILE A 80 -6.88 -19.69 -1.72
N ASP A 81 -7.95 -20.30 -2.20
CA ASP A 81 -8.53 -19.96 -3.49
C ASP A 81 -9.22 -18.58 -3.48
N ALA A 82 -10.06 -18.31 -2.47
CA ALA A 82 -10.84 -17.08 -2.39
C ALA A 82 -9.98 -15.81 -2.26
N PHE A 83 -8.88 -15.90 -1.50
CA PHE A 83 -7.98 -14.77 -1.24
C PHE A 83 -6.67 -14.83 -2.01
N MET A 84 -6.50 -15.79 -2.93
CA MET A 84 -5.20 -16.07 -3.59
C MET A 84 -4.05 -16.15 -2.60
N ALA A 85 -4.34 -16.73 -1.44
CA ALA A 85 -3.37 -16.83 -0.36
C ALA A 85 -2.23 -17.81 -0.71
N THR A 86 -1.05 -17.54 -0.19
CA THR A 86 0.08 -18.49 -0.23
C THR A 86 0.31 -19.04 1.16
N VAL A 87 0.36 -20.37 1.28
CA VAL A 87 0.63 -21.04 2.54
C VAL A 87 1.99 -21.75 2.47
N TYR A 88 2.84 -21.50 3.45
CA TYR A 88 4.06 -22.25 3.67
C TYR A 88 3.90 -23.13 4.91
N VAL A 89 4.05 -24.44 4.74
CA VAL A 89 4.11 -25.38 5.86
C VAL A 89 5.57 -25.69 6.15
N ILE A 90 6.04 -25.33 7.35
CA ILE A 90 7.45 -25.28 7.71
C ILE A 90 7.73 -26.32 8.79
N ASN A 91 8.50 -27.35 8.43
CA ASN A 91 8.97 -28.34 9.40
C ASN A 91 10.18 -27.81 10.17
N PRO A 92 10.41 -28.33 11.39
CA PRO A 92 11.68 -28.12 12.09
C PRO A 92 12.87 -28.49 11.20
N ALA A 93 13.91 -27.66 11.16
CA ALA A 93 15.09 -27.86 10.32
C ALA A 93 15.78 -29.22 10.58
N ASN A 94 15.79 -29.66 11.82
CA ASN A 94 16.34 -30.97 12.21
C ASN A 94 15.34 -32.15 12.11
N GLY A 95 14.12 -31.90 11.64
CA GLY A 95 13.03 -32.87 11.50
C GLY A 95 12.41 -33.35 12.83
N LYS A 96 12.77 -32.75 13.98
CA LYS A 96 12.30 -33.17 15.31
C LYS A 96 11.68 -32.03 16.11
N SER A 97 12.41 -30.95 16.31
CA SER A 97 11.98 -29.80 17.13
C SER A 97 12.52 -28.50 16.59
N TYR A 98 11.79 -27.41 16.77
CA TYR A 98 12.22 -26.07 16.37
C TYR A 98 13.36 -25.60 17.28
N LEU A 99 14.46 -25.19 16.66
CA LEU A 99 15.66 -24.67 17.32
C LEU A 99 15.76 -23.15 17.14
N PRO A 100 15.99 -22.38 18.20
CA PRO A 100 15.92 -20.91 18.13
C PRO A 100 16.77 -20.26 17.03
N THR A 101 18.00 -20.77 16.81
CA THR A 101 18.91 -20.19 15.82
C THR A 101 18.64 -20.74 14.42
N THR A 102 18.61 -22.06 14.26
CA THR A 102 18.54 -22.70 12.95
C THR A 102 17.20 -22.43 12.25
N ASP A 103 16.09 -22.53 13.00
CA ASP A 103 14.76 -22.29 12.42
C ASP A 103 14.47 -20.79 12.26
N LEU A 104 15.15 -19.90 12.99
CA LEU A 104 15.13 -18.47 12.72
C LEU A 104 15.83 -18.15 11.38
N GLU A 105 16.96 -18.80 11.07
CA GLU A 105 17.59 -18.66 9.75
C GLU A 105 16.70 -19.15 8.62
N VAL A 106 15.91 -20.21 8.84
CA VAL A 106 14.90 -20.66 7.88
C VAL A 106 13.85 -19.57 7.64
N PHE A 107 13.36 -18.96 8.71
CA PHE A 107 12.40 -17.85 8.62
C PHE A 107 12.95 -16.70 7.78
N TYR A 108 14.16 -16.22 8.05
CA TYR A 108 14.79 -15.14 7.28
C TYR A 108 14.99 -15.50 5.80
N LYS A 109 15.45 -16.71 5.49
CA LYS A 109 15.59 -17.16 4.11
C LYS A 109 14.26 -17.26 3.37
N LEU A 110 13.18 -17.56 4.07
CA LEU A 110 11.83 -17.51 3.50
C LEU A 110 11.37 -16.07 3.26
N GLU A 111 11.61 -15.15 4.20
CA GLU A 111 11.32 -13.73 4.00
C GLU A 111 12.08 -13.15 2.80
N GLU A 112 13.34 -13.51 2.60
CA GLU A 112 14.13 -13.08 1.44
C GLU A 112 13.53 -13.54 0.11
N LYS A 113 12.87 -14.71 0.08
CA LYS A 113 12.16 -15.20 -1.11
C LYS A 113 10.84 -14.48 -1.37
N LEU A 114 10.28 -13.82 -0.37
CA LEU A 114 9.10 -12.97 -0.50
C LEU A 114 9.57 -11.58 -0.93
N ARG A 115 9.48 -11.25 -2.22
CA ARG A 115 9.92 -9.96 -2.77
C ARG A 115 9.19 -8.76 -2.20
N VAL A 116 7.96 -8.98 -1.73
CA VAL A 116 7.11 -7.94 -1.12
C VAL A 116 6.41 -8.60 0.08
N ILE A 117 6.77 -8.16 1.28
CA ILE A 117 6.25 -8.71 2.54
C ILE A 117 5.24 -7.71 3.12
N ASN A 118 4.05 -7.66 2.56
CA ASN A 118 3.02 -6.74 3.07
C ASN A 118 2.02 -7.44 3.98
N ASN A 119 1.83 -8.75 3.82
CA ASN A 119 0.73 -9.47 4.43
C ASN A 119 1.15 -10.83 5.00
N LEU A 120 2.34 -10.87 5.61
CA LEU A 120 2.86 -12.08 6.24
C LEU A 120 2.16 -12.34 7.58
N LYS A 121 1.67 -13.54 7.77
CA LYS A 121 1.00 -14.00 8.99
C LYS A 121 1.64 -15.29 9.48
N LEU A 122 1.76 -15.44 10.80
CA LEU A 122 2.28 -16.65 11.41
C LEU A 122 1.17 -17.45 12.06
N ILE A 123 1.17 -18.76 11.86
CA ILE A 123 0.26 -19.69 12.52
C ILE A 123 1.10 -20.75 13.23
N GLY A 124 0.95 -20.89 14.54
CA GLY A 124 1.65 -21.89 15.32
C GLY A 124 0.73 -22.75 16.16
N LYS A 125 1.05 -24.05 16.23
CA LYS A 125 0.35 -25.01 17.10
C LYS A 125 1.34 -25.78 17.96
N GLY A 126 1.07 -25.88 19.26
CA GLY A 126 1.91 -26.65 20.20
C GLY A 126 3.37 -26.19 20.22
N ALA A 127 4.31 -27.06 19.78
CA ALA A 127 5.73 -26.67 19.70
C ALA A 127 6.00 -25.55 18.69
N GLY A 128 5.26 -25.52 17.56
CA GLY A 128 5.32 -24.41 16.61
C GLY A 128 4.85 -23.09 17.21
N ALA A 129 3.78 -23.11 18.03
CA ALA A 129 3.35 -21.94 18.78
C ALA A 129 4.39 -21.51 19.82
N THR A 130 5.03 -22.46 20.50
CA THR A 130 6.14 -22.17 21.44
C THR A 130 7.31 -21.50 20.71
N PHE A 131 7.66 -21.96 19.51
CA PHE A 131 8.71 -21.36 18.69
C PHE A 131 8.33 -19.93 18.27
N ILE A 132 7.12 -19.72 17.78
CA ILE A 132 6.64 -18.36 17.44
C ILE A 132 6.71 -17.45 18.66
N ASN A 133 6.19 -17.88 19.80
CA ASN A 133 6.11 -17.05 21.01
C ASN A 133 7.50 -16.69 21.58
N ASN A 134 8.49 -17.58 21.47
CA ASN A 134 9.80 -17.37 22.09
C ASN A 134 10.86 -16.83 21.14
N VAL A 135 10.68 -17.00 19.83
CA VAL A 135 11.67 -16.61 18.82
C VAL A 135 11.06 -15.65 17.81
N LEU A 136 10.09 -16.07 17.00
CA LEU A 136 9.64 -15.27 15.89
C LEU A 136 8.90 -13.99 16.31
N SER A 137 8.26 -13.97 17.48
CA SER A 137 7.64 -12.73 18.00
C SER A 137 8.66 -11.63 18.32
N LEU A 138 9.94 -11.98 18.47
CA LEU A 138 11.05 -11.03 18.69
C LEU A 138 11.61 -10.49 17.37
N HIS A 139 11.20 -11.06 16.23
CA HIS A 139 11.65 -10.78 14.87
C HIS A 139 10.44 -10.58 13.94
N ALA A 140 9.35 -10.01 14.48
CA ALA A 140 8.07 -9.89 13.79
C ALA A 140 7.87 -8.53 13.10
N GLU A 141 8.95 -7.83 12.77
CA GLU A 141 8.91 -6.48 12.17
C GLU A 141 8.09 -6.44 10.88
N ALA A 142 8.14 -7.51 10.08
CA ALA A 142 7.39 -7.66 8.84
C ALA A 142 6.09 -8.48 8.99
N VAL A 143 5.82 -9.03 10.18
CA VAL A 143 4.65 -9.89 10.42
C VAL A 143 3.42 -9.06 10.76
N SER A 144 2.34 -9.23 10.02
CA SER A 144 1.10 -8.48 10.17
C SER A 144 0.09 -9.12 11.13
N GLY A 145 0.30 -10.35 11.57
CA GLY A 145 -0.58 -11.00 12.54
C GLY A 145 -0.11 -12.41 12.92
N ILE A 146 -0.46 -12.82 14.12
CA ILE A 146 -0.10 -14.15 14.66
C ILE A 146 -1.37 -14.87 15.14
N LEU A 147 -1.49 -16.16 14.80
CA LEU A 147 -2.37 -17.11 15.45
C LEU A 147 -1.50 -18.12 16.23
N THR A 148 -1.63 -18.12 17.56
CA THR A 148 -0.94 -19.08 18.43
C THR A 148 -1.95 -20.00 19.11
N ILE A 149 -1.79 -21.31 18.92
CA ILE A 149 -2.69 -22.35 19.46
C ILE A 149 -1.91 -23.21 20.46
N GLY A 150 -2.18 -23.01 21.74
CA GLY A 150 -1.38 -23.61 22.81
C GLY A 150 0.02 -23.00 22.83
N GLY A 151 1.00 -23.81 23.26
CA GLY A 151 2.39 -23.37 23.39
C GLY A 151 2.67 -22.61 24.69
N THR A 152 3.93 -22.26 24.85
CA THR A 152 4.45 -21.58 26.04
C THR A 152 5.32 -20.40 25.63
N VAL A 153 5.58 -19.51 26.57
CA VAL A 153 6.53 -18.41 26.39
C VAL A 153 7.42 -18.27 27.62
N ASN A 154 8.69 -18.00 27.40
CA ASN A 154 9.63 -17.67 28.46
C ASN A 154 9.34 -16.28 29.02
N LYS A 155 9.53 -16.11 30.30
CA LYS A 155 9.37 -14.79 30.94
C LYS A 155 10.47 -13.83 30.48
N ASN A 156 10.15 -12.54 30.48
CA ASN A 156 11.06 -11.42 30.22
C ASN A 156 11.55 -11.26 28.76
N LEU A 157 10.93 -11.91 27.80
CA LEU A 157 11.16 -11.60 26.39
C LEU A 157 10.51 -10.24 26.03
N LYS A 158 11.13 -9.54 25.08
CA LYS A 158 10.63 -8.27 24.55
C LYS A 158 10.16 -8.49 23.10
N PRO A 159 8.91 -8.86 22.87
CA PRO A 159 8.39 -9.06 21.52
C PRO A 159 8.27 -7.72 20.79
N VAL A 160 8.33 -7.82 19.47
CA VAL A 160 7.98 -6.71 18.58
C VAL A 160 6.46 -6.53 18.61
N VAL A 161 5.99 -5.30 18.41
CA VAL A 161 4.57 -4.99 18.21
C VAL A 161 4.00 -5.83 17.07
N VAL A 162 3.05 -6.71 17.36
CA VAL A 162 2.37 -7.54 16.37
C VAL A 162 0.99 -7.96 16.86
N PRO A 163 -0.08 -7.78 16.07
CA PRO A 163 -1.42 -8.25 16.43
C PRO A 163 -1.44 -9.77 16.60
N ALA A 164 -2.15 -10.25 17.64
CA ALA A 164 -2.15 -11.67 17.92
C ALA A 164 -3.54 -12.20 18.32
N TYR A 165 -3.88 -13.38 17.79
CA TYR A 165 -4.95 -14.21 18.27
C TYR A 165 -4.36 -15.33 19.14
N VAL A 166 -4.72 -15.34 20.42
CA VAL A 166 -4.25 -16.32 21.40
C VAL A 166 -5.36 -17.33 21.68
N ALA A 167 -5.22 -18.54 21.13
CA ALA A 167 -6.13 -19.65 21.43
C ALA A 167 -5.65 -20.38 22.69
N GLY A 168 -6.36 -20.18 23.79
CA GLY A 168 -6.06 -20.72 25.11
C GLY A 168 -5.98 -19.63 26.18
N ARG A 169 -5.89 -20.08 27.44
CA ARG A 169 -5.84 -19.19 28.62
C ARG A 169 -4.46 -19.15 29.29
N ASN A 170 -3.40 -19.47 28.55
CA ASN A 170 -2.05 -19.40 29.10
C ASN A 170 -1.71 -17.92 29.37
N LYS A 171 -1.78 -17.53 30.66
CA LYS A 171 -1.57 -16.15 31.08
C LYS A 171 -0.22 -15.59 30.62
N SER A 172 0.84 -16.39 30.61
CA SER A 172 2.16 -15.92 30.18
C SER A 172 2.19 -15.56 28.69
N VAL A 173 1.50 -16.30 27.83
CA VAL A 173 1.37 -15.99 26.40
C VAL A 173 0.50 -14.75 26.19
N VAL A 174 -0.61 -14.65 26.92
CA VAL A 174 -1.46 -13.45 26.90
C VAL A 174 -0.68 -12.21 27.30
N ASP A 175 -0.02 -12.25 28.47
CA ASP A 175 0.76 -11.11 28.99
C ASP A 175 1.91 -10.73 28.03
N HIS A 176 2.48 -11.68 27.29
CA HIS A 176 3.53 -11.44 26.30
C HIS A 176 3.04 -10.53 25.17
N TYR A 177 1.91 -10.87 24.54
CA TYR A 177 1.35 -10.09 23.45
C TYR A 177 0.64 -8.81 23.92
N VAL A 178 0.04 -8.80 25.14
CA VAL A 178 -0.52 -7.58 25.74
C VAL A 178 0.56 -6.52 25.91
N ARG A 179 1.72 -6.91 26.44
CA ARG A 179 2.85 -5.97 26.59
C ARG A 179 3.41 -5.52 25.24
N ALA A 180 3.54 -6.43 24.27
CA ALA A 180 4.03 -6.10 22.93
C ALA A 180 3.20 -4.99 22.27
N ASN A 181 1.89 -5.08 22.39
CA ASN A 181 0.96 -4.18 21.75
C ASN A 181 0.51 -3.01 22.63
N HIS A 182 1.10 -2.81 23.81
CA HIS A 182 0.68 -1.78 24.76
C HIS A 182 -0.85 -1.77 24.98
N ALA A 183 -1.45 -2.96 24.97
CA ALA A 183 -2.89 -3.13 24.87
C ALA A 183 -3.59 -3.08 26.23
N LEU A 184 -4.76 -2.44 26.26
CA LEU A 184 -5.67 -2.42 27.39
C LEU A 184 -6.93 -3.26 27.06
N GLU A 185 -7.54 -3.82 28.08
CA GLU A 185 -8.75 -4.63 27.90
C GLU A 185 -9.92 -3.77 27.39
N ALA A 186 -10.52 -4.22 26.28
CA ALA A 186 -11.64 -3.57 25.61
C ALA A 186 -12.95 -4.37 25.72
N GLY A 187 -12.93 -5.49 26.45
CA GLY A 187 -14.07 -6.39 26.63
C GLY A 187 -14.20 -7.46 25.56
N GLY A 188 -14.95 -8.54 25.86
CA GLY A 188 -15.22 -9.63 24.92
C GLY A 188 -13.98 -10.41 24.44
N GLY A 189 -12.91 -10.44 25.22
CA GLY A 189 -11.64 -11.07 24.84
C GLY A 189 -10.73 -10.18 23.97
N VAL A 190 -11.17 -8.96 23.66
CA VAL A 190 -10.41 -7.99 22.86
C VAL A 190 -9.56 -7.09 23.77
N TRP A 191 -8.30 -6.91 23.38
CA TRP A 191 -7.37 -5.96 23.97
C TRP A 191 -6.80 -5.08 22.87
N LYS A 192 -6.72 -3.76 23.09
CA LYS A 192 -6.29 -2.79 22.06
C LYS A 192 -5.39 -1.72 22.68
N ASN A 193 -4.43 -1.25 21.87
CA ASN A 193 -3.74 -0.01 22.17
C ASN A 193 -4.72 1.16 21.92
N PRO A 194 -4.95 2.05 22.90
CA PRO A 194 -5.86 3.18 22.74
C PRO A 194 -5.40 4.21 21.70
N LEU A 195 -4.08 4.29 21.44
CA LEU A 195 -3.50 5.22 20.46
C LEU A 195 -3.37 4.59 19.07
N HIS A 196 -3.10 3.28 19.00
CA HIS A 196 -2.85 2.53 17.77
C HIS A 196 -3.80 1.34 17.67
N GLN A 197 -4.97 1.54 17.13
CA GLN A 197 -6.08 0.56 17.14
C GLN A 197 -5.75 -0.77 16.44
N MET A 198 -4.74 -0.79 15.55
CA MET A 198 -4.27 -2.01 14.88
C MET A 198 -3.39 -2.87 15.80
N GLU A 199 -2.80 -2.30 16.82
CA GLU A 199 -2.05 -3.01 17.86
C GLU A 199 -3.03 -3.64 18.84
N ARG A 200 -3.44 -4.87 18.53
CA ARG A 200 -4.53 -5.53 19.26
C ARG A 200 -4.33 -7.03 19.39
N ILE A 201 -5.04 -7.58 20.37
CA ILE A 201 -5.04 -9.00 20.67
C ILE A 201 -6.47 -9.46 20.83
N PHE A 202 -6.74 -10.68 20.42
CA PHE A 202 -7.94 -11.40 20.78
C PHE A 202 -7.59 -12.67 21.55
N ILE A 203 -8.26 -12.90 22.66
CA ILE A 203 -8.05 -14.07 23.53
C ILE A 203 -9.28 -14.96 23.44
N ASN A 204 -9.11 -16.15 22.89
CA ASN A 204 -10.14 -17.18 22.88
C ASN A 204 -9.84 -18.27 23.90
N GLY A 205 -10.67 -18.34 24.92
CA GLY A 205 -10.58 -19.41 25.94
C GLY A 205 -11.54 -20.57 25.72
N SER A 206 -12.29 -20.60 24.63
CA SER A 206 -13.27 -21.64 24.32
C SER A 206 -12.62 -22.77 23.51
N PRO A 207 -13.00 -24.04 23.75
CA PRO A 207 -12.58 -25.14 22.91
C PRO A 207 -13.15 -24.98 21.48
N MET A 208 -12.28 -25.05 20.49
CA MET A 208 -12.61 -24.99 19.06
C MET A 208 -11.67 -25.92 18.29
N SER A 209 -12.13 -26.43 17.16
CA SER A 209 -11.25 -27.11 16.18
C SER A 209 -10.26 -26.13 15.55
N ASP A 210 -9.19 -26.62 14.92
CA ASP A 210 -8.22 -25.77 14.23
C ASP A 210 -8.87 -24.93 13.13
N ALA A 211 -9.85 -25.49 12.41
CA ALA A 211 -10.58 -24.77 11.36
C ALA A 211 -11.46 -23.63 11.94
N GLU A 212 -12.16 -23.89 13.03
CA GLU A 212 -12.94 -22.83 13.71
C GLU A 212 -12.03 -21.76 14.28
N LEU A 213 -10.89 -22.12 14.87
CA LEU A 213 -9.89 -21.17 15.36
C LEU A 213 -9.30 -20.31 14.25
N PHE A 214 -9.02 -20.91 13.08
CA PHE A 214 -8.52 -20.14 11.94
C PHE A 214 -9.55 -19.14 11.43
N ILE A 215 -10.82 -19.57 11.28
CA ILE A 215 -11.91 -18.69 10.84
C ILE A 215 -12.14 -17.54 11.84
N ASP A 216 -12.17 -17.84 13.13
CA ASP A 216 -12.36 -16.82 14.17
C ASP A 216 -11.14 -15.88 14.26
N ALA A 217 -9.91 -16.42 14.13
CA ALA A 217 -8.70 -15.60 14.07
C ALA A 217 -8.65 -14.72 12.83
N TRP A 218 -9.10 -15.22 11.68
CA TRP A 218 -9.24 -14.43 10.46
C TRP A 218 -10.20 -13.26 10.69
N ASP A 219 -11.41 -13.53 11.19
CA ASP A 219 -12.41 -12.51 11.46
C ASP A 219 -11.95 -11.45 12.49
N LYS A 220 -11.28 -11.86 13.56
CA LYS A 220 -10.95 -10.99 14.69
C LYS A 220 -9.62 -10.24 14.54
N ILE A 221 -8.62 -10.86 13.91
CA ILE A 221 -7.25 -10.35 13.86
C ILE A 221 -6.68 -10.36 12.45
N LEU A 222 -6.63 -11.53 11.76
CA LEU A 222 -5.74 -11.69 10.62
C LEU A 222 -6.21 -10.96 9.37
N SER A 223 -7.53 -10.73 9.20
CA SER A 223 -8.09 -9.97 8.07
C SER A 223 -7.99 -8.47 8.21
N HIS A 224 -7.62 -7.96 9.39
CA HIS A 224 -7.79 -6.54 9.69
C HIS A 224 -6.59 -5.67 9.38
N ASN A 225 -5.43 -6.27 9.11
CA ASN A 225 -4.20 -5.50 8.96
C ASN A 225 -3.17 -6.20 8.09
N TYR A 226 -2.35 -5.39 7.47
CA TYR A 226 -1.12 -5.75 6.80
C TYR A 226 -0.04 -4.77 7.26
N ARG A 227 1.22 -5.02 6.89
CA ARG A 227 2.30 -4.09 7.17
C ARG A 227 2.68 -3.35 5.91
N TYR A 228 2.95 -2.07 6.04
CA TYR A 228 3.66 -1.37 5.00
C TYR A 228 5.06 -1.95 4.85
N ASN A 229 5.28 -2.54 3.70
CA ASN A 229 6.62 -2.78 3.27
C ASN A 229 7.17 -1.46 2.72
N ASN A 230 8.11 -0.89 3.44
CA ASN A 230 9.01 0.06 2.88
C ASN A 230 9.77 -0.65 1.74
N TYR A 231 9.44 -0.38 0.49
CA TYR A 231 9.96 -1.04 -0.72
C TYR A 231 11.50 -1.06 -0.79
N THR A 232 12.14 -0.23 0.00
CA THR A 232 13.59 -0.19 0.18
C THR A 232 13.94 -0.84 1.51
N THR A 233 14.18 -2.15 1.50
CA THR A 233 14.76 -2.85 2.66
C THR A 233 16.21 -2.41 2.93
N TRP A 234 16.77 -1.60 2.05
CA TRP A 234 18.15 -1.14 2.11
C TRP A 234 18.21 0.38 2.23
N TYR A 235 18.87 0.86 3.24
CA TYR A 235 19.19 2.28 3.42
C TYR A 235 20.71 2.46 3.46
N ASN A 236 21.25 3.25 2.53
CA ASN A 236 22.70 3.48 2.40
C ASN A 236 23.52 2.16 2.41
N GLY A 237 23.03 1.11 1.76
CA GLY A 237 23.69 -0.19 1.71
C GLY A 237 23.50 -1.06 2.95
N THR A 238 22.70 -0.63 3.93
CA THR A 238 22.39 -1.39 5.15
C THR A 238 21.01 -2.00 5.04
N ASP A 239 20.87 -3.29 5.33
CA ASP A 239 19.58 -3.96 5.43
C ASP A 239 18.84 -3.48 6.69
N ILE A 240 17.69 -2.85 6.51
CA ILE A 240 16.89 -2.28 7.60
C ILE A 240 15.65 -3.11 7.95
N ARG A 241 15.45 -4.28 7.32
CA ARG A 241 14.26 -5.12 7.53
C ARG A 241 13.99 -5.46 9.00
N HIS A 242 15.05 -5.55 9.81
CA HIS A 242 14.97 -5.96 11.22
C HIS A 242 15.35 -4.85 12.19
N THR A 243 15.42 -3.61 11.74
CA THR A 243 15.83 -2.48 12.59
C THR A 243 14.67 -1.82 13.32
N ARG A 244 13.48 -1.89 12.74
CA ARG A 244 12.24 -1.39 13.34
C ARG A 244 11.03 -2.09 12.74
N PRO A 245 9.89 -2.18 13.46
CA PRO A 245 8.65 -2.70 12.91
C PRO A 245 8.18 -1.85 11.71
N PHE A 246 7.68 -2.54 10.67
CA PHE A 246 6.91 -1.88 9.64
C PHE A 246 5.57 -1.42 10.21
N GLU A 247 5.03 -0.34 9.68
CA GLU A 247 3.77 0.20 10.15
C GLU A 247 2.61 -0.79 9.92
N LEU A 248 1.77 -0.95 10.94
CA LEU A 248 0.54 -1.72 10.83
C LEU A 248 -0.58 -0.86 10.24
N VAL A 249 -1.14 -1.32 9.14
CA VAL A 249 -2.16 -0.60 8.40
C VAL A 249 -3.43 -1.45 8.29
N SER A 250 -4.59 -0.81 8.48
CA SER A 250 -5.87 -1.48 8.30
C SER A 250 -6.15 -1.76 6.83
N TYR A 251 -6.79 -2.89 6.53
CA TYR A 251 -7.45 -3.08 5.24
C TYR A 251 -8.56 -2.07 5.02
N VAL A 252 -8.81 -1.73 3.76
CA VAL A 252 -9.99 -0.96 3.39
C VAL A 252 -11.24 -1.79 3.65
N MET A 253 -12.10 -1.30 4.51
CA MET A 253 -13.37 -1.95 4.86
C MET A 253 -14.49 -1.34 4.01
N PHE A 254 -14.60 -1.76 2.74
CA PHE A 254 -15.56 -1.20 1.76
C PHE A 254 -16.98 -1.12 2.29
N ASP A 255 -17.48 -2.19 2.91
CA ASP A 255 -18.84 -2.23 3.48
C ASP A 255 -19.06 -1.18 4.57
N LYS A 256 -18.06 -0.94 5.43
CA LYS A 256 -18.13 0.07 6.50
C LYS A 256 -18.02 1.49 5.99
N LEU A 257 -17.29 1.66 4.89
CA LEU A 257 -17.09 2.95 4.24
C LEU A 257 -18.21 3.29 3.25
N HIS A 258 -19.09 2.34 2.97
CA HIS A 258 -20.11 2.46 1.92
C HIS A 258 -19.49 2.85 0.57
N ILE A 259 -18.42 2.15 0.19
CA ILE A 259 -17.71 2.31 -1.09
C ILE A 259 -18.09 1.17 -2.02
N GLN A 260 -18.67 1.50 -3.16
CA GLN A 260 -18.83 0.58 -4.27
C GLN A 260 -17.50 0.47 -5.03
N ARG A 261 -16.97 -0.75 -5.15
CA ARG A 261 -15.79 -1.05 -5.97
C ARG A 261 -16.21 -1.75 -7.25
N ASN A 262 -15.91 -1.15 -8.40
CA ASN A 262 -16.12 -1.75 -9.70
C ASN A 262 -14.78 -2.10 -10.35
N VAL A 263 -14.73 -3.24 -11.05
CA VAL A 263 -13.63 -3.61 -11.95
C VAL A 263 -14.15 -3.43 -13.35
N VAL A 264 -13.48 -2.62 -14.14
CA VAL A 264 -13.92 -2.28 -15.49
C VAL A 264 -12.86 -2.69 -16.51
N GLU A 265 -13.29 -3.46 -17.47
CA GLU A 265 -12.48 -3.89 -18.63
C GLU A 265 -13.20 -3.41 -19.89
N GLU A 266 -12.64 -2.45 -20.57
CA GLU A 266 -13.26 -1.86 -21.76
C GLU A 266 -12.22 -1.55 -22.84
N ASN A 267 -12.63 -1.66 -24.11
CA ASN A 267 -11.86 -1.15 -25.23
C ASN A 267 -12.20 0.32 -25.46
N ILE A 268 -11.23 1.18 -25.26
CA ILE A 268 -11.41 2.62 -25.38
C ILE A 268 -11.03 3.07 -26.80
N CYS A 269 -12.03 3.37 -27.62
CA CYS A 269 -11.87 3.99 -28.94
C CYS A 269 -10.82 3.32 -29.84
N GLY A 270 -10.64 2.01 -29.72
CA GLY A 270 -9.64 1.24 -30.50
C GLY A 270 -8.20 1.37 -30.01
N TRP A 271 -7.96 2.00 -28.86
CA TRP A 271 -6.62 2.09 -28.27
C TRP A 271 -6.14 0.78 -27.64
N GLY A 272 -7.08 -0.10 -27.25
CA GLY A 272 -6.82 -1.40 -26.67
C GLY A 272 -7.81 -1.74 -25.55
N ASP A 273 -7.70 -2.95 -25.05
CA ASP A 273 -8.45 -3.38 -23.88
C ASP A 273 -7.74 -2.82 -22.65
N PHE A 274 -8.39 -1.94 -21.95
CA PHE A 274 -7.90 -1.29 -20.75
C PHE A 274 -8.60 -1.83 -19.51
N LEU A 275 -7.89 -1.82 -18.39
CA LEU A 275 -8.40 -2.22 -17.08
C LEU A 275 -8.28 -1.03 -16.12
N TRP A 276 -9.33 -0.79 -15.33
CA TRP A 276 -9.27 0.12 -14.20
C TRP A 276 -10.23 -0.29 -13.09
N TYR A 277 -9.98 0.24 -11.91
CA TYR A 277 -10.84 0.08 -10.74
C TYR A 277 -11.50 1.41 -10.40
N GLU A 278 -12.79 1.38 -10.10
CA GLU A 278 -13.59 2.52 -9.69
C GLU A 278 -14.00 2.33 -8.22
N TYR A 279 -13.76 3.34 -7.41
CA TYR A 279 -14.13 3.38 -6.00
C TYR A 279 -15.06 4.57 -5.79
N ILE A 280 -16.34 4.28 -5.58
CA ILE A 280 -17.42 5.26 -5.57
C ILE A 280 -18.10 5.23 -4.21
N PRO A 281 -18.00 6.29 -3.39
CA PRO A 281 -18.87 6.44 -2.23
C PRO A 281 -20.35 6.37 -2.66
N GLU A 282 -21.12 5.49 -2.05
CA GLU A 282 -22.53 5.22 -2.45
C GLU A 282 -23.39 6.48 -2.43
N GLN A 283 -23.07 7.44 -1.54
CA GLN A 283 -23.75 8.73 -1.45
C GLN A 283 -23.62 9.56 -2.75
N LEU A 284 -22.61 9.30 -3.57
CA LEU A 284 -22.36 10.05 -4.81
C LEU A 284 -23.20 9.56 -6.00
N LEU A 285 -23.83 8.39 -5.89
CA LEU A 285 -24.61 7.81 -6.99
C LEU A 285 -25.86 8.63 -7.36
N ASN A 286 -26.35 9.49 -6.46
CA ASN A 286 -27.57 10.27 -6.62
C ASN A 286 -27.37 11.78 -6.45
N VAL A 287 -26.15 12.28 -6.61
CA VAL A 287 -25.88 13.72 -6.49
C VAL A 287 -26.06 14.48 -7.81
N ALA A 288 -26.08 15.80 -7.74
CA ALA A 288 -26.24 16.64 -8.90
C ALA A 288 -25.08 16.49 -9.90
N LYS A 289 -25.38 16.67 -11.18
CA LYS A 289 -24.40 16.66 -12.27
C LYS A 289 -23.29 17.70 -12.04
N GLY A 290 -22.04 17.32 -12.27
CA GLY A 290 -20.88 18.24 -12.22
C GLY A 290 -20.49 18.69 -10.81
N THR A 291 -20.79 17.90 -9.76
CA THR A 291 -20.47 18.29 -8.38
C THR A 291 -19.34 17.46 -7.75
N VAL A 292 -19.07 16.26 -8.24
CA VAL A 292 -18.14 15.30 -7.64
C VAL A 292 -16.72 15.49 -8.16
N PRO A 293 -15.71 15.68 -7.31
CA PRO A 293 -14.31 15.62 -7.73
C PRO A 293 -13.90 14.19 -8.13
N LEU A 294 -12.91 14.09 -9.04
CA LEU A 294 -12.29 12.82 -9.43
C LEU A 294 -10.80 12.83 -9.08
N VAL A 295 -10.34 11.77 -8.43
CA VAL A 295 -8.91 11.47 -8.23
C VAL A 295 -8.55 10.27 -9.09
N VAL A 296 -7.66 10.47 -10.07
CA VAL A 296 -7.07 9.43 -10.91
C VAL A 296 -5.76 8.99 -10.27
N MET A 297 -5.57 7.68 -10.11
CA MET A 297 -4.39 7.12 -9.46
C MET A 297 -3.61 6.22 -10.40
N LEU A 298 -2.29 6.22 -10.24
CA LEU A 298 -1.34 5.47 -11.06
C LEU A 298 -0.40 4.66 -10.16
N HIS A 299 -0.42 3.35 -10.30
CA HIS A 299 0.43 2.46 -9.51
C HIS A 299 1.92 2.57 -9.86
N GLY A 300 2.79 2.13 -8.94
CA GLY A 300 4.22 2.02 -9.15
C GLY A 300 4.60 0.95 -10.17
N ASN A 301 5.87 0.94 -10.57
CA ASN A 301 6.35 0.00 -11.60
C ASN A 301 6.08 -1.46 -11.21
N THR A 302 5.43 -2.21 -12.11
CA THR A 302 5.04 -3.62 -11.91
C THR A 302 4.19 -3.87 -10.66
N ASN A 303 3.56 -2.84 -10.13
CA ASN A 303 2.68 -2.95 -8.98
C ASN A 303 1.25 -3.27 -9.41
N ASP A 304 0.43 -3.61 -8.43
CA ASP A 304 -1.00 -3.88 -8.60
C ASP A 304 -1.79 -2.57 -8.44
N PRO A 305 -2.68 -2.20 -9.37
CA PRO A 305 -3.51 -0.99 -9.22
C PRO A 305 -4.33 -0.99 -7.93
N ARG A 306 -4.90 -2.12 -7.50
CA ARG A 306 -5.62 -2.19 -6.21
C ARG A 306 -4.69 -1.87 -5.04
N THR A 307 -3.45 -2.35 -5.08
CA THR A 307 -2.47 -2.06 -4.03
C THR A 307 -2.23 -0.58 -3.91
N GLN A 308 -2.07 0.13 -5.02
CA GLN A 308 -1.91 1.57 -5.01
C GLN A 308 -3.13 2.26 -4.36
N ALA A 309 -4.33 1.96 -4.83
CA ALA A 309 -5.55 2.56 -4.29
C ALA A 309 -5.75 2.21 -2.80
N GLU A 310 -5.68 0.91 -2.48
CA GLU A 310 -6.05 0.38 -1.15
C GLU A 310 -4.98 0.63 -0.07
N THR A 311 -3.74 0.98 -0.45
CA THR A 311 -2.67 1.33 0.51
C THR A 311 -2.41 2.83 0.64
N SER A 312 -2.95 3.63 -0.26
CA SER A 312 -2.66 5.07 -0.30
C SER A 312 -3.39 5.91 0.76
N GLY A 313 -4.55 5.42 1.24
CA GLY A 313 -5.46 6.19 2.11
C GLY A 313 -6.50 7.03 1.35
N PHE A 314 -6.45 7.07 0.03
CA PHE A 314 -7.41 7.85 -0.76
C PHE A 314 -8.82 7.27 -0.74
N ILE A 315 -9.00 5.96 -0.55
CA ILE A 315 -10.33 5.34 -0.52
C ILE A 315 -11.08 5.74 0.75
N GLU A 316 -10.42 5.63 1.91
CA GLU A 316 -10.99 6.08 3.18
C GLU A 316 -11.32 7.57 3.15
N LEU A 317 -10.43 8.34 2.54
CA LEU A 317 -10.60 9.78 2.41
C LEU A 317 -11.73 10.13 1.41
N ALA A 318 -11.92 9.33 0.36
CA ALA A 318 -13.03 9.49 -0.58
C ALA A 318 -14.39 9.32 0.12
N ALA A 319 -14.51 8.35 1.03
CA ALA A 319 -15.70 8.18 1.85
C ALA A 319 -15.97 9.37 2.80
N GLU A 320 -14.89 9.98 3.33
CA GLU A 320 -14.97 11.13 4.23
C GLU A 320 -15.29 12.43 3.48
N LYS A 321 -14.66 12.64 2.33
CA LYS A 321 -14.65 13.92 1.59
C LYS A 321 -15.52 13.94 0.33
N TYR A 322 -16.18 12.84 0.01
CA TYR A 322 -17.14 12.72 -1.08
C TYR A 322 -16.55 13.01 -2.46
N PHE A 323 -15.52 12.27 -2.85
CA PHE A 323 -14.97 12.26 -4.21
C PHE A 323 -14.87 10.83 -4.75
N MET A 324 -14.80 10.68 -6.07
CA MET A 324 -14.58 9.39 -6.74
C MET A 324 -13.09 9.13 -6.91
N VAL A 325 -12.67 7.89 -6.75
CA VAL A 325 -11.30 7.44 -7.06
C VAL A 325 -11.34 6.45 -8.22
N VAL A 326 -10.41 6.60 -9.14
CA VAL A 326 -10.18 5.65 -10.23
C VAL A 326 -8.70 5.29 -10.27
N GLU A 327 -8.41 3.99 -10.24
CA GLU A 327 -7.05 3.46 -10.32
C GLU A 327 -6.85 2.74 -11.64
N LEU A 328 -5.87 3.16 -12.43
CA LEU A 328 -5.64 2.67 -13.80
C LEU A 328 -4.54 1.61 -13.84
N GLU A 329 -4.78 0.51 -14.61
CA GLU A 329 -3.70 -0.37 -15.07
C GLU A 329 -3.01 0.27 -16.28
N TRP A 330 -2.19 1.25 -16.01
CA TRP A 330 -1.59 2.09 -17.04
C TRP A 330 -0.36 1.48 -17.74
N GLN A 331 0.31 0.50 -17.11
CA GLN A 331 1.51 -0.11 -17.69
C GLN A 331 1.19 -1.23 -18.69
N GLY A 332 0.00 -1.79 -18.60
CA GLY A 332 -0.41 -2.96 -19.37
C GLY A 332 0.07 -4.27 -18.73
N SER A 333 -0.80 -5.23 -18.58
CA SER A 333 -0.50 -6.52 -18.00
C SER A 333 -1.38 -7.62 -18.60
N GLY A 334 -0.78 -8.74 -18.97
CA GLY A 334 -1.50 -9.85 -19.59
C GLY A 334 -2.13 -9.44 -20.92
N LYS A 335 -3.47 -9.44 -20.98
CA LYS A 335 -4.24 -9.04 -22.17
C LYS A 335 -4.42 -7.52 -22.32
N TYR A 336 -4.14 -6.74 -21.27
CA TYR A 336 -4.40 -5.30 -21.27
C TYR A 336 -3.25 -4.54 -21.90
N ALA A 337 -3.60 -3.53 -22.69
CA ALA A 337 -2.64 -2.67 -23.35
C ALA A 337 -2.07 -1.60 -22.38
N SER A 338 -0.83 -1.20 -22.62
CA SER A 338 -0.27 -0.02 -21.94
C SER A 338 -0.98 1.25 -22.45
N MET A 339 -1.41 2.11 -21.52
CA MET A 339 -2.16 3.31 -21.88
C MET A 339 -1.29 4.45 -22.41
N GLY A 340 -0.07 4.59 -21.94
CA GLY A 340 0.71 5.82 -22.17
C GLY A 340 -0.05 7.05 -21.68
N THR A 341 0.45 8.25 -21.98
CA THR A 341 -0.23 9.51 -21.59
C THR A 341 -1.54 9.75 -22.35
N ASP A 342 -1.58 9.35 -23.64
CA ASP A 342 -2.76 9.54 -24.47
C ASP A 342 -3.87 8.56 -24.11
N GLY A 343 -3.56 7.31 -23.86
CA GLY A 343 -4.52 6.30 -23.41
C GLY A 343 -5.10 6.66 -22.03
N ILE A 344 -4.28 7.18 -21.12
CA ILE A 344 -4.76 7.69 -19.82
C ILE A 344 -5.73 8.86 -20.04
N GLU A 345 -5.39 9.83 -20.90
CA GLU A 345 -6.29 10.94 -21.22
C GLU A 345 -7.63 10.44 -21.77
N GLN A 346 -7.62 9.51 -22.73
CA GLN A 346 -8.85 8.97 -23.33
C GLN A 346 -9.68 8.21 -22.28
N THR A 347 -9.05 7.43 -21.42
CA THR A 347 -9.75 6.72 -20.35
C THR A 347 -10.39 7.70 -19.37
N VAL A 348 -9.69 8.75 -18.95
CA VAL A 348 -10.24 9.77 -18.05
C VAL A 348 -11.42 10.50 -18.71
N ARG A 349 -11.33 10.85 -19.99
CA ARG A 349 -12.45 11.47 -20.74
C ARG A 349 -13.65 10.55 -20.83
N HIS A 350 -13.43 9.26 -21.12
CA HIS A 350 -14.48 8.24 -21.12
C HIS A 350 -15.18 8.15 -19.75
N ILE A 351 -14.43 8.16 -18.66
CA ILE A 351 -14.96 8.16 -17.29
C ILE A 351 -15.80 9.40 -17.01
N LEU A 352 -15.36 10.58 -17.46
CA LEU A 352 -16.12 11.82 -17.32
C LEU A 352 -17.47 11.79 -18.08
N GLU A 353 -17.50 11.13 -19.23
CA GLU A 353 -18.74 10.92 -20.01
C GLU A 353 -19.65 9.88 -19.35
N LYS A 354 -19.08 8.78 -18.84
CA LYS A 354 -19.79 7.71 -18.15
C LYS A 354 -20.45 8.17 -16.85
N TYR A 355 -19.81 9.08 -16.12
CA TYR A 355 -20.26 9.57 -14.82
C TYR A 355 -20.55 11.07 -14.81
N PRO A 356 -21.75 11.50 -15.26
CA PRO A 356 -22.09 12.92 -15.37
C PRO A 356 -22.05 13.69 -14.04
N MET A 357 -22.07 13.01 -12.88
CA MET A 357 -21.92 13.67 -11.60
C MET A 357 -20.50 14.22 -11.38
N ILE A 358 -19.48 13.74 -12.11
CA ILE A 358 -18.11 14.23 -11.96
C ILE A 358 -18.00 15.67 -12.47
N ASN A 359 -17.28 16.49 -11.72
CA ASN A 359 -16.95 17.86 -12.10
C ASN A 359 -15.68 17.87 -12.97
N PRO A 360 -15.77 18.17 -14.27
CA PRO A 360 -14.61 18.15 -15.15
C PRO A 360 -13.57 19.23 -14.83
N SER A 361 -13.91 20.22 -14.00
CA SER A 361 -12.98 21.22 -13.48
C SER A 361 -12.22 20.77 -12.23
N ARG A 362 -12.59 19.64 -11.63
CA ARG A 362 -12.00 19.11 -10.41
C ARG A 362 -11.50 17.67 -10.60
N VAL A 363 -10.66 17.48 -11.60
CA VAL A 363 -9.98 16.24 -11.90
C VAL A 363 -8.54 16.34 -11.42
N PHE A 364 -8.12 15.43 -10.57
CA PHE A 364 -6.80 15.39 -9.96
C PHE A 364 -6.09 14.08 -10.32
N VAL A 365 -4.78 14.08 -10.29
CA VAL A 365 -3.99 12.87 -10.59
C VAL A 365 -2.89 12.66 -9.54
N THR A 366 -2.71 11.41 -9.13
CA THR A 366 -1.66 11.04 -8.18
C THR A 366 -1.09 9.66 -8.51
N GLY A 367 0.09 9.34 -7.99
CA GLY A 367 0.71 8.04 -8.18
C GLY A 367 1.95 7.82 -7.35
N LEU A 368 2.35 6.54 -7.26
CA LEU A 368 3.54 6.09 -6.56
C LEU A 368 4.68 5.80 -7.53
N SER A 369 5.91 6.21 -7.22
CA SER A 369 7.11 5.77 -7.95
C SER A 369 7.01 6.06 -9.46
N ALA A 370 7.04 5.05 -10.32
CA ALA A 370 6.81 5.19 -11.77
C ALA A 370 5.46 5.84 -12.08
N GLY A 371 4.40 5.53 -11.32
CA GLY A 371 3.11 6.21 -11.40
C GLY A 371 3.21 7.69 -11.00
N GLY A 372 4.01 8.01 -9.97
CA GLY A 372 4.31 9.39 -9.58
C GLY A 372 5.08 10.16 -10.65
N MET A 373 6.03 9.52 -11.35
CA MET A 373 6.71 10.12 -12.51
C MET A 373 5.75 10.37 -13.67
N ASN A 374 4.88 9.39 -13.95
CA ASN A 374 3.88 9.55 -15.00
C ASN A 374 2.84 10.62 -14.63
N THR A 375 2.52 10.78 -13.34
CA THR A 375 1.71 11.90 -12.83
C THR A 375 2.35 13.25 -13.15
N THR A 376 3.66 13.40 -12.91
CA THR A 376 4.41 14.61 -13.31
C THR A 376 4.31 14.83 -14.82
N ASN A 377 4.54 13.79 -15.60
CA ASN A 377 4.45 13.83 -17.07
C ASN A 377 3.04 14.25 -17.56
N LEU A 378 1.98 13.67 -16.99
CA LEU A 378 0.60 14.04 -17.32
C LEU A 378 0.31 15.51 -16.99
N CYS A 379 0.77 16.00 -15.84
CA CYS A 379 0.60 17.42 -15.50
C CYS A 379 1.33 18.36 -16.47
N ILE A 380 2.46 17.93 -17.03
CA ILE A 380 3.22 18.69 -18.03
C ILE A 380 2.55 18.66 -19.41
N PHE A 381 2.18 17.46 -19.90
CA PHE A 381 1.72 17.29 -21.29
C PHE A 381 0.19 17.30 -21.45
N LYS A 382 -0.56 17.01 -20.39
CA LYS A 382 -2.03 17.00 -20.35
C LYS A 382 -2.60 18.01 -19.35
N THR A 383 -1.93 19.13 -19.19
CA THR A 383 -2.24 20.19 -18.22
C THR A 383 -3.72 20.63 -18.29
N ASN A 384 -4.33 20.59 -19.48
CA ASN A 384 -5.73 20.97 -19.69
C ASN A 384 -6.75 20.03 -19.02
N LEU A 385 -6.32 18.83 -18.63
CA LEU A 385 -7.20 17.80 -18.07
C LEU A 385 -7.24 17.85 -16.54
N PHE A 386 -6.11 18.17 -15.90
CA PHE A 386 -5.97 18.08 -14.45
C PHE A 386 -5.91 19.45 -13.78
N ALA A 387 -6.67 19.62 -12.70
CA ALA A 387 -6.61 20.82 -11.87
C ALA A 387 -5.36 20.85 -10.99
N ALA A 388 -4.95 19.69 -10.46
CA ALA A 388 -3.70 19.53 -9.72
C ALA A 388 -3.18 18.08 -9.82
N GLY A 389 -1.90 17.91 -9.54
CA GLY A 389 -1.26 16.60 -9.41
C GLY A 389 -0.49 16.45 -8.12
N ALA A 390 -0.26 15.18 -7.73
CA ALA A 390 0.63 14.88 -6.61
C ALA A 390 1.38 13.57 -6.85
N SER A 391 2.65 13.51 -6.43
CA SER A 391 3.41 12.26 -6.48
C SER A 391 3.86 11.81 -5.10
N MET A 392 3.81 10.50 -4.88
CA MET A 392 4.47 9.84 -3.77
C MET A 392 5.70 9.09 -4.27
N ALA A 393 6.87 9.38 -3.69
CA ALA A 393 8.15 8.79 -4.10
C ALA A 393 8.39 8.84 -5.63
N GLY A 394 7.83 9.85 -6.29
CA GLY A 394 7.97 10.13 -7.72
C GLY A 394 9.01 11.21 -7.96
N GLY A 395 9.01 11.78 -9.16
CA GLY A 395 9.93 12.84 -9.54
C GLY A 395 9.94 13.01 -11.05
N LEU A 396 11.04 13.49 -11.59
CA LEU A 396 11.24 13.62 -13.03
C LEU A 396 12.63 13.15 -13.42
N ILE A 397 12.66 12.12 -14.26
CA ILE A 397 13.88 11.70 -14.97
C ILE A 397 13.60 11.86 -16.45
N TYR A 398 14.37 12.68 -17.12
CA TYR A 398 14.25 12.83 -18.57
C TYR A 398 14.57 11.51 -19.29
N ASP A 399 13.84 11.23 -20.36
CA ASP A 399 14.06 10.09 -21.25
C ASP A 399 13.93 8.69 -20.59
N ARG A 400 13.32 8.60 -19.41
CA ARG A 400 13.09 7.33 -18.70
C ARG A 400 11.67 7.22 -18.14
N PHE A 401 11.18 5.98 -17.96
CA PHE A 401 9.94 5.64 -17.26
C PHE A 401 8.69 6.43 -17.70
N ASN A 402 8.46 6.53 -19.02
CA ASN A 402 7.36 7.27 -19.62
C ASN A 402 7.38 8.78 -19.33
N THR A 403 8.49 9.33 -18.88
CA THR A 403 8.68 10.77 -18.84
C THR A 403 9.06 11.28 -20.23
N GLY A 404 8.59 12.47 -20.57
CA GLY A 404 8.95 13.10 -21.84
C GLY A 404 10.46 13.31 -21.99
N SER A 405 10.94 13.39 -23.23
CA SER A 405 12.31 13.78 -23.48
C SER A 405 12.57 15.19 -22.95
N LYS A 406 13.83 15.47 -22.60
CA LYS A 406 14.21 16.81 -22.16
C LYS A 406 13.81 17.88 -23.20
N SER A 407 14.00 17.60 -24.49
CA SER A 407 13.59 18.51 -25.58
C SER A 407 12.08 18.74 -25.62
N ALA A 408 11.26 17.70 -25.47
CA ALA A 408 9.81 17.84 -25.45
C ALA A 408 9.34 18.64 -24.23
N ILE A 409 10.00 18.48 -23.08
CA ILE A 409 9.69 19.28 -21.89
C ILE A 409 10.12 20.74 -22.08
N ASP A 410 11.29 20.99 -22.65
CA ASP A 410 11.77 22.34 -22.97
C ASP A 410 10.83 23.05 -23.97
N GLU A 411 10.26 22.32 -24.92
CA GLU A 411 9.21 22.84 -25.83
C GLU A 411 7.93 23.21 -25.08
N GLN A 412 7.50 22.42 -24.10
CA GLN A 412 6.33 22.76 -23.27
C GLN A 412 6.62 24.00 -22.40
N ILE A 413 7.81 24.11 -21.82
CA ILE A 413 8.22 25.30 -21.07
C ILE A 413 8.15 26.54 -21.96
N ALA A 414 8.72 26.47 -23.16
CA ALA A 414 8.68 27.58 -24.13
C ALA A 414 7.25 27.92 -24.57
N ARG A 415 6.44 26.91 -24.83
CA ARG A 415 5.05 27.05 -25.27
C ARG A 415 4.17 27.73 -24.22
N TYR A 416 4.29 27.34 -22.97
CA TYR A 416 3.46 27.87 -21.91
C TYR A 416 4.00 29.17 -21.32
N ASN A 417 5.31 29.27 -21.15
CA ASN A 417 5.99 30.46 -20.63
C ASN A 417 5.24 31.12 -19.44
N GLY A 418 4.82 30.29 -18.48
CA GLY A 418 4.08 30.72 -17.30
C GLY A 418 2.57 31.05 -17.53
N ASN A 419 2.07 30.87 -18.74
CA ASN A 419 0.65 31.13 -19.06
C ASN A 419 -0.29 29.96 -18.72
N MET A 420 0.28 28.73 -18.55
CA MET A 420 -0.47 27.57 -18.14
C MET A 420 0.05 27.11 -16.77
N GLU A 421 -0.65 27.48 -15.72
CA GLU A 421 -0.25 27.14 -14.36
C GLU A 421 -0.54 25.68 -14.02
N ILE A 422 0.36 25.05 -13.26
CA ILE A 422 0.29 23.66 -12.80
C ILE A 422 0.42 23.66 -11.29
N ALA A 423 -0.63 23.23 -10.57
CA ALA A 423 -0.54 22.98 -9.14
C ALA A 423 -0.03 21.56 -8.90
N TYR A 424 1.03 21.41 -8.12
CA TYR A 424 1.66 20.11 -7.91
C TYR A 424 2.22 19.93 -6.50
N LEU A 425 1.98 18.75 -5.91
CA LEU A 425 2.56 18.36 -4.63
C LEU A 425 3.54 17.20 -4.83
N ILE A 426 4.73 17.31 -4.26
CA ILE A 426 5.75 16.25 -4.26
C ILE A 426 5.93 15.76 -2.84
N CYS A 427 5.66 14.47 -2.60
CA CYS A 427 5.90 13.81 -1.32
C CYS A 427 6.92 12.68 -1.50
N SER A 428 7.91 12.57 -0.61
CA SER A 428 8.90 11.49 -0.64
C SER A 428 9.44 11.21 0.75
N GLY A 429 9.85 9.95 0.97
CA GLY A 429 10.53 9.54 2.21
C GLY A 429 12.01 9.89 2.18
N THR A 430 12.57 10.36 3.30
CA THR A 430 14.00 10.71 3.41
C THR A 430 14.92 9.48 3.35
N ASN A 431 14.40 8.29 3.66
CA ASN A 431 15.11 7.01 3.54
C ASN A 431 14.92 6.35 2.17
N ASP A 432 14.17 6.97 1.27
CA ASP A 432 14.14 6.53 -0.13
C ASP A 432 15.52 6.81 -0.74
N GLY A 433 16.19 5.77 -1.24
CA GLY A 433 17.51 5.91 -1.87
C GLY A 433 17.55 6.92 -3.03
N ARG A 434 16.38 7.26 -3.57
CA ARG A 434 16.19 8.25 -4.65
C ARG A 434 15.99 9.67 -4.16
N PHE A 435 15.79 9.84 -2.86
CA PHE A 435 15.61 11.17 -2.28
C PHE A 435 16.84 12.07 -2.50
N THR A 436 18.02 11.46 -2.45
CA THR A 436 19.31 12.15 -2.61
C THR A 436 20.05 11.81 -3.92
N ASP A 437 19.44 10.99 -4.79
CA ASP A 437 20.10 10.52 -6.01
C ASP A 437 20.47 11.67 -6.94
N THR A 438 21.75 11.77 -7.21
CA THR A 438 22.28 12.54 -8.32
C THR A 438 22.68 11.57 -9.43
N ALA A 439 22.04 11.64 -10.60
CA ALA A 439 22.47 10.85 -11.75
C ALA A 439 23.48 11.65 -12.57
N THR A 440 24.66 11.09 -12.81
CA THR A 440 25.60 11.66 -13.78
C THR A 440 25.30 11.04 -15.15
N ALA A 441 24.96 11.87 -16.12
CA ALA A 441 24.77 11.44 -17.49
C ALA A 441 26.12 11.06 -18.14
N GLU A 442 26.07 10.30 -19.28
CA GLU A 442 27.28 9.89 -19.99
C GLU A 442 28.18 11.08 -20.47
N ASP A 443 27.58 12.25 -20.64
CA ASP A 443 28.28 13.49 -20.99
C ASP A 443 28.95 14.21 -19.80
N GLY A 444 28.88 13.60 -18.60
CA GLY A 444 29.47 14.15 -17.38
C GLY A 444 28.60 15.19 -16.67
N THR A 445 27.42 15.52 -17.20
CA THR A 445 26.48 16.41 -16.51
C THR A 445 25.85 15.69 -15.34
N THR A 446 25.94 16.28 -14.16
CA THR A 446 25.28 15.74 -12.95
C THR A 446 23.84 16.25 -12.91
N SER A 447 22.87 15.34 -12.99
CA SER A 447 21.49 15.71 -12.74
C SER A 447 21.28 15.93 -11.23
N LYS A 448 20.48 16.93 -10.89
CA LYS A 448 20.23 17.34 -9.50
C LYS A 448 19.31 16.38 -8.72
N GLY A 449 19.11 15.15 -9.20
CA GLY A 449 18.18 14.19 -8.62
C GLY A 449 16.74 14.36 -9.13
N TRP A 450 15.95 13.33 -8.95
CA TRP A 450 14.59 13.24 -9.55
C TRP A 450 13.61 14.26 -8.98
N LEU A 451 13.68 14.49 -7.68
CA LEU A 451 12.79 15.40 -6.97
C LEU A 451 13.10 16.86 -7.32
N VAL A 452 14.37 17.22 -7.30
CA VAL A 452 14.85 18.56 -7.66
C VAL A 452 14.53 18.87 -9.12
N ASN A 453 14.76 17.93 -10.04
CA ASN A 453 14.40 18.08 -11.45
C ASN A 453 12.90 18.33 -11.65
N ALA A 454 12.04 17.64 -10.89
CA ALA A 454 10.60 17.87 -10.96
C ALA A 454 10.23 19.28 -10.50
N VAL A 455 10.75 19.71 -9.34
CA VAL A 455 10.45 21.05 -8.79
C VAL A 455 10.94 22.14 -9.74
N GLU A 456 12.18 22.05 -10.24
CA GLU A 456 12.73 23.03 -11.17
C GLU A 456 11.94 23.10 -12.48
N THR A 457 11.54 21.96 -13.04
CA THR A 457 10.77 21.91 -14.29
C THR A 457 9.39 22.52 -14.11
N LEU A 458 8.70 22.12 -13.03
CA LEU A 458 7.36 22.67 -12.72
C LEU A 458 7.41 24.17 -12.40
N ALA A 459 8.45 24.63 -11.72
CA ALA A 459 8.65 26.06 -11.48
C ALA A 459 8.85 26.84 -12.79
N LYS A 460 9.67 26.35 -13.71
CA LYS A 460 9.85 26.95 -15.05
C LYS A 460 8.55 26.98 -15.85
N LEU A 461 7.78 25.88 -15.87
CA LEU A 461 6.48 25.83 -16.54
C LEU A 461 5.49 26.85 -15.96
N ASN A 462 5.55 27.06 -14.66
CA ASN A 462 4.74 28.07 -13.97
C ASN A 462 5.26 29.50 -14.13
N GLY A 463 6.40 29.72 -14.79
CA GLY A 463 7.06 31.03 -14.88
C GLY A 463 7.48 31.56 -13.50
N MET A 464 7.94 30.66 -12.61
CA MET A 464 8.40 30.98 -11.28
C MET A 464 9.92 30.96 -11.23
N GLU A 465 10.50 31.94 -10.56
CA GLU A 465 11.91 31.92 -10.21
C GLU A 465 12.10 31.14 -8.91
N ILE A 466 13.00 30.15 -8.90
CA ILE A 466 13.41 29.44 -7.71
C ILE A 466 14.82 29.88 -7.35
N GLY A 467 15.07 30.05 -6.05
CA GLY A 467 16.40 30.37 -5.54
C GLY A 467 17.44 29.26 -5.80
N GLU A 468 18.67 29.48 -5.38
CA GLU A 468 19.70 28.45 -5.45
C GLU A 468 19.26 27.18 -4.73
N THR A 469 19.45 26.04 -5.40
CA THR A 469 19.22 24.72 -4.83
C THR A 469 20.43 24.30 -4.00
N CYS A 470 20.19 23.79 -2.80
CA CYS A 470 21.22 23.18 -1.97
C CYS A 470 21.23 21.66 -2.13
N ASN A 471 22.18 21.00 -1.49
CA ASN A 471 22.26 19.55 -1.52
C ASN A 471 21.08 18.92 -0.75
N PRO A 472 20.22 18.09 -1.37
CA PRO A 472 19.08 17.46 -0.70
C PRO A 472 19.48 16.58 0.51
N SER A 473 20.71 16.05 0.53
CA SER A 473 21.19 15.28 1.68
C SER A 473 21.40 16.12 2.94
N LEU A 474 21.54 17.45 2.77
CA LEU A 474 21.72 18.40 3.88
C LEU A 474 20.43 19.13 4.25
N ASP A 475 19.46 19.15 3.35
CA ASP A 475 18.19 19.82 3.55
C ASP A 475 17.01 18.97 3.02
N PRO A 476 16.09 18.49 3.89
CA PRO A 476 14.95 17.67 3.49
C PRO A 476 13.93 18.38 2.60
N MET A 477 14.06 19.69 2.35
CA MET A 477 13.22 20.42 1.38
C MET A 477 13.71 20.27 -0.06
N PHE A 478 14.18 19.09 -0.44
CA PHE A 478 14.66 18.77 -1.80
C PHE A 478 15.72 19.77 -2.30
N GLY A 479 16.51 20.30 -1.38
CA GLY A 479 17.50 21.32 -1.69
C GLY A 479 16.96 22.69 -2.03
N MET A 480 15.67 22.97 -1.79
CA MET A 480 15.05 24.26 -2.06
C MET A 480 15.03 25.15 -0.82
N LYS A 481 15.25 26.43 -1.00
CA LYS A 481 14.99 27.45 0.02
C LYS A 481 13.54 27.86 -0.06
N VAL A 482 12.77 27.58 0.98
CA VAL A 482 11.35 27.97 1.12
C VAL A 482 11.17 28.83 2.35
N SER A 483 10.30 29.83 2.27
CA SER A 483 10.07 30.78 3.37
C SER A 483 9.02 30.32 4.38
N ASP A 484 8.12 29.42 3.98
CA ASP A 484 6.99 28.94 4.77
C ASP A 484 7.19 27.51 5.30
N ARG A 485 8.43 27.19 5.62
CA ARG A 485 8.84 25.88 6.08
C ARG A 485 8.22 25.54 7.44
N ARG A 486 7.63 24.35 7.55
CA ARG A 486 7.10 23.82 8.81
C ARG A 486 7.42 22.33 8.99
N ASN A 487 7.52 21.90 10.24
CA ASN A 487 7.71 20.50 10.61
C ASN A 487 6.47 20.06 11.41
N VAL A 488 5.86 18.96 10.97
CA VAL A 488 4.68 18.38 11.60
C VAL A 488 4.98 16.97 12.05
N SER A 489 4.87 16.70 13.35
CA SER A 489 4.96 15.34 13.88
C SER A 489 3.67 14.59 13.57
N THR A 490 3.78 13.40 12.98
CA THR A 490 2.64 12.54 12.71
C THR A 490 2.37 11.60 13.89
N MET A 491 1.20 10.96 13.89
CA MET A 491 0.88 9.93 14.90
C MET A 491 1.68 8.63 14.70
N ASP A 492 2.38 8.48 13.58
CA ASP A 492 3.16 7.29 13.21
C ASP A 492 4.66 7.48 13.49
N ASP A 493 5.02 8.38 14.41
CA ASP A 493 6.40 8.73 14.76
C ASP A 493 7.25 9.23 13.57
N LEU A 494 6.60 9.80 12.56
CA LEU A 494 7.26 10.46 11.44
C LEU A 494 7.23 11.98 11.63
N THR A 495 8.19 12.65 11.03
CA THR A 495 8.16 14.10 10.86
C THR A 495 7.90 14.43 9.39
N MET A 496 6.86 15.20 9.11
CA MET A 496 6.65 15.81 7.80
C MET A 496 7.35 17.17 7.77
N HIS A 497 8.35 17.29 6.91
CA HIS A 497 8.96 18.57 6.57
C HIS A 497 8.23 19.12 5.37
N GLU A 498 7.56 20.25 5.52
CA GLU A 498 6.76 20.85 4.47
C GLU A 498 7.35 22.18 4.03
N GLY A 499 7.18 22.48 2.75
CA GLY A 499 7.52 23.76 2.18
C GLY A 499 6.75 24.02 0.90
N THR A 500 6.50 25.30 0.60
CA THR A 500 5.67 25.70 -0.55
C THR A 500 6.32 26.81 -1.33
N LEU A 501 6.23 26.72 -2.66
CA LEU A 501 6.58 27.76 -3.60
C LEU A 501 5.32 28.43 -4.15
N TYR A 502 5.27 29.74 -4.08
CA TYR A 502 4.11 30.55 -4.45
C TYR A 502 4.32 31.32 -5.74
N LYS A 503 3.26 31.44 -6.56
CA LYS A 503 3.14 32.45 -7.61
C LYS A 503 2.04 33.43 -7.22
N GLY A 504 2.43 34.61 -6.77
CA GLY A 504 1.52 35.51 -6.09
C GLY A 504 0.96 34.85 -4.81
N GLU A 505 -0.36 34.73 -4.71
CA GLU A 505 -1.01 34.08 -3.57
C GLU A 505 -1.28 32.57 -3.79
N LYS A 506 -0.98 32.03 -4.97
CA LYS A 506 -1.24 30.62 -5.31
C LYS A 506 -0.09 29.73 -4.86
N PRO A 507 -0.31 28.73 -3.98
CA PRO A 507 0.69 27.74 -3.57
C PRO A 507 0.83 26.68 -4.67
N LEU A 508 1.57 26.99 -5.74
CA LEU A 508 1.59 26.14 -6.92
C LEU A 508 2.45 24.87 -6.76
N ILE A 509 3.49 24.90 -5.92
CA ILE A 509 4.33 23.72 -5.70
C ILE A 509 4.49 23.52 -4.20
N LYS A 510 3.91 22.42 -3.69
CA LYS A 510 4.09 21.98 -2.29
C LYS A 510 5.06 20.80 -2.27
N MET A 511 5.97 20.79 -1.31
CA MET A 511 6.94 19.73 -1.07
C MET A 511 6.75 19.15 0.32
N ILE A 512 6.78 17.83 0.44
CA ILE A 512 6.70 17.10 1.72
C ILE A 512 7.80 16.04 1.75
N ALA A 513 8.70 16.13 2.71
CA ALA A 513 9.65 15.08 3.03
C ALA A 513 9.21 14.37 4.32
N LEU A 514 9.04 13.05 4.25
CA LEU A 514 8.67 12.21 5.39
C LEU A 514 9.93 11.63 6.02
N GLU A 515 10.18 11.93 7.28
CA GLU A 515 11.36 11.47 8.02
C GLU A 515 10.96 10.67 9.28
N PRO A 516 11.54 9.46 9.47
CA PRO A 516 12.28 8.63 8.52
C PRO A 516 11.30 7.72 7.75
N TYR A 517 11.20 7.85 6.42
CA TYR A 517 10.30 7.03 5.60
C TYR A 517 10.97 6.60 4.31
N GLY A 518 10.53 5.48 3.74
CA GLY A 518 11.13 4.95 2.53
C GLY A 518 10.27 5.10 1.29
N HIS A 519 10.45 4.19 0.32
CA HIS A 519 9.84 4.22 -1.00
C HIS A 519 8.49 3.50 -1.01
N TRP A 520 7.45 4.06 -0.40
CA TRP A 520 6.10 3.50 -0.38
C TRP A 520 5.02 4.56 -0.16
N ASN A 521 3.74 4.16 -0.31
CA ASN A 521 2.60 4.99 0.04
C ASN A 521 2.56 5.25 1.56
N TYR A 522 2.21 6.46 1.93
CA TYR A 522 1.90 6.82 3.31
C TYR A 522 0.46 7.36 3.38
N LYS A 523 -0.41 6.73 4.18
CA LYS A 523 -1.82 7.11 4.26
C LYS A 523 -2.04 8.56 4.71
N GLY A 524 -1.17 9.07 5.60
CA GLY A 524 -1.20 10.47 6.01
C GLY A 524 -0.97 11.44 4.87
N ALA A 525 -0.16 11.08 3.87
CA ALA A 525 0.10 11.91 2.69
C ALA A 525 -1.15 12.12 1.83
N ALA A 526 -2.08 11.16 1.78
CA ALA A 526 -3.33 11.33 1.03
C ALA A 526 -4.16 12.52 1.54
N ARG A 527 -4.17 12.76 2.86
CA ARG A 527 -4.86 13.91 3.46
C ARG A 527 -4.21 15.22 3.05
N GLU A 528 -2.88 15.29 3.08
CA GLU A 528 -2.14 16.47 2.64
C GLU A 528 -2.31 16.74 1.13
N MET A 529 -2.33 15.68 0.32
CA MET A 529 -2.60 15.78 -1.12
C MET A 529 -4.02 16.25 -1.40
N TRP A 530 -5.01 15.70 -0.69
CA TRP A 530 -6.40 16.13 -0.85
C TRP A 530 -6.61 17.58 -0.38
N GLU A 531 -6.04 17.96 0.75
CA GLU A 531 -6.09 19.35 1.24
C GLU A 531 -5.55 20.30 0.17
N PHE A 532 -4.40 19.96 -0.40
CA PHE A 532 -3.84 20.71 -1.52
C PHE A 532 -4.77 20.72 -2.73
N PHE A 533 -5.28 19.56 -3.17
CA PHE A 533 -6.15 19.44 -4.34
C PHE A 533 -7.44 20.25 -4.19
N SER A 534 -8.07 20.20 -3.01
CA SER A 534 -9.39 20.77 -2.76
C SER A 534 -9.47 22.29 -3.03
N HIS A 535 -8.34 22.96 -2.95
CA HIS A 535 -8.22 24.39 -3.23
C HIS A 535 -8.09 24.75 -4.72
N PHE A 536 -7.93 23.76 -5.61
CA PHE A 536 -7.74 24.03 -7.03
C PHE A 536 -8.91 23.56 -7.88
N TYR A 537 -9.23 24.36 -8.90
CA TYR A 537 -10.04 23.91 -10.02
C TYR A 537 -9.51 24.51 -11.33
N ARG A 538 -9.62 23.74 -12.40
CA ARG A 538 -9.29 24.18 -13.75
C ARG A 538 -10.56 24.38 -14.54
N ASP A 539 -10.83 25.60 -14.93
CA ASP A 539 -12.01 25.90 -15.73
C ASP A 539 -12.04 25.05 -17.02
N SER A 540 -13.14 24.35 -17.24
CA SER A 540 -13.25 23.37 -18.33
C SER A 540 -13.28 23.98 -19.72
N GLU A 541 -13.59 25.29 -19.86
CA GLU A 541 -13.63 26.01 -21.12
C GLU A 541 -12.34 26.81 -21.38
N THR A 542 -11.98 27.67 -20.44
CA THR A 542 -10.82 28.57 -20.57
C THR A 542 -9.49 27.90 -20.26
N LYS A 543 -9.52 26.73 -19.60
CA LYS A 543 -8.36 25.97 -19.09
C LYS A 543 -7.53 26.71 -18.04
N LYS A 544 -8.03 27.82 -17.54
CA LYS A 544 -7.36 28.60 -16.50
C LYS A 544 -7.44 27.92 -15.15
N LEU A 545 -6.34 27.91 -14.41
CA LEU A 545 -6.26 27.39 -13.04
C LEU A 545 -6.68 28.47 -12.04
N TYR A 546 -7.59 28.12 -11.16
CA TYR A 546 -8.04 28.96 -10.06
C TYR A 546 -7.67 28.33 -8.72
N TYR A 547 -7.44 29.19 -7.74
CA TYR A 547 -7.16 28.82 -6.36
C TYR A 547 -8.25 29.39 -5.46
N LEU A 548 -8.87 28.53 -4.66
CA LEU A 548 -9.86 28.87 -3.64
C LEU A 548 -9.15 29.01 -2.29
N LYS A 549 -9.28 30.16 -1.66
CA LYS A 549 -8.71 30.39 -0.30
C LYS A 549 -9.54 29.71 0.77
#